data_d46a94b83cc74718e8015254543313e0
#
_entry.id   d46a94b83cc74718e8015254543313e0
#
_cell.length_a   1.000
_cell.length_b   1.000
_cell.length_c   1.000
_cell.angle_alpha   90.00
_cell.angle_beta   90.00
_cell.angle_gamma   90.00
#
_symmetry.space_group_name_H-M   'P 1'
#
loop_
_entity.id
_entity.type
_entity.pdbx_description
1 polymer ?
#
loop_
_entity_poly.entity_id
_entity_poly.type
_entity_poly.pdbx_seq_one_letter_code
_entity_poly.pdbx_strand_id
1 'polypeptide(L)'
;MCSSDLKRVADIEMLRTILTQHKSKAKVIAKIEMPEALTNIRDIINSSDAIMIARGDLGVELPVEKIPLIQKELIRKCLHRAKPVIVATQMMESMMDRVKPNRSEITDVANAVIEGADAVMLSGETATGQFPVLVIETMRKIITEVEEHGYKYNRSEDLKPQPHSPSFISDALCYSGCQLSDDSNAQALVGMTQSGYTAFMLSSFRPKSPLFIFTKEKSLVNQLSLSWGVKAFYYNKEESLDSIIKDQIKILKKNGFVKEDDIVVNTGSTPVHLDRKSTRLNSSH
;
A
#
# COMPACT_ATOMS: atom_id res chain seq x y z
N MET A 1 -5.60 15.79 -2.16
CA MET A 1 -6.71 16.35 -2.92
C MET A 1 -7.44 15.21 -3.61
N CYS A 2 -8.72 15.06 -3.38
CA CYS A 2 -9.59 14.14 -4.11
C CYS A 2 -10.20 14.93 -5.28
N SER A 3 -10.03 14.49 -6.51
CA SER A 3 -10.75 15.07 -7.65
C SER A 3 -12.05 14.29 -7.80
N SER A 4 -13.20 14.92 -7.53
CA SER A 4 -14.49 14.45 -8.02
C SER A 4 -14.45 14.59 -9.55
N ASP A 5 -15.05 13.68 -10.29
CA ASP A 5 -15.15 13.67 -11.76
C ASP A 5 -13.87 13.26 -12.53
N LEU A 6 -12.95 12.52 -11.91
CA LEU A 6 -11.82 11.97 -12.62
C LEU A 6 -12.27 10.98 -13.68
N LYS A 7 -11.95 11.27 -14.94
CA LYS A 7 -12.30 10.45 -16.11
C LYS A 7 -11.08 9.98 -16.91
N ARG A 8 -10.01 10.75 -16.93
CA ARG A 8 -8.85 10.57 -17.80
C ARG A 8 -7.54 10.97 -17.12
N VAL A 9 -6.45 10.55 -17.72
CA VAL A 9 -5.09 10.93 -17.29
C VAL A 9 -4.87 12.44 -17.30
N ALA A 10 -5.43 13.14 -18.28
CA ALA A 10 -5.30 14.60 -18.38
C ALA A 10 -5.75 15.34 -17.12
N ASP A 11 -6.75 14.82 -16.42
CA ASP A 11 -7.24 15.40 -15.16
C ASP A 11 -6.17 15.31 -14.06
N ILE A 12 -5.44 14.19 -14.01
CA ILE A 12 -4.32 13.98 -13.07
C ILE A 12 -3.13 14.87 -13.44
N GLU A 13 -2.80 14.97 -14.73
CA GLU A 13 -1.69 15.81 -15.23
C GLU A 13 -1.93 17.29 -14.94
N MET A 14 -3.16 17.76 -15.10
CA MET A 14 -3.56 19.11 -14.75
C MET A 14 -3.36 19.36 -13.23
N LEU A 15 -3.82 18.44 -12.39
CA LEU A 15 -3.62 18.53 -10.95
C LEU A 15 -2.12 18.52 -10.59
N ARG A 16 -1.30 17.66 -11.20
CA ARG A 16 0.15 17.62 -10.99
C ARG A 16 0.83 18.93 -11.41
N THR A 17 0.36 19.56 -12.48
CA THR A 17 0.85 20.90 -12.90
C THR A 17 0.59 21.93 -11.82
N ILE A 18 -0.63 21.96 -11.27
CA ILE A 18 -1.00 22.86 -10.16
C ILE A 18 -0.13 22.61 -8.91
N LEU A 19 0.03 21.33 -8.52
CA LEU A 19 0.88 20.97 -7.39
C LEU A 19 2.33 21.42 -7.57
N THR A 20 2.85 21.30 -8.79
CA THR A 20 4.21 21.73 -9.13
C THR A 20 4.35 23.26 -9.06
N GLN A 21 3.39 24.00 -9.59
CA GLN A 21 3.36 25.47 -9.52
C GLN A 21 3.37 25.96 -8.06
N HIS A 22 2.65 25.28 -7.19
CA HIS A 22 2.60 25.57 -5.75
C HIS A 22 3.73 24.91 -4.94
N LYS A 23 4.72 24.28 -5.59
CA LYS A 23 5.83 23.54 -4.93
C LYS A 23 5.33 22.53 -3.88
N SER A 24 4.14 21.97 -4.08
CA SER A 24 3.53 21.02 -3.17
C SER A 24 4.10 19.62 -3.38
N LYS A 25 4.40 18.92 -2.28
CA LYS A 25 4.80 17.50 -2.25
C LYS A 25 3.61 16.54 -2.05
N ALA A 26 2.37 17.05 -2.12
CA ALA A 26 1.17 16.25 -1.95
C ALA A 26 1.09 15.14 -3.01
N LYS A 27 0.60 13.99 -2.58
CA LYS A 27 0.35 12.84 -3.45
C LYS A 27 -1.07 12.88 -4.01
N VAL A 28 -1.24 12.31 -5.20
CA VAL A 28 -2.52 12.28 -5.89
C VAL A 28 -3.15 10.90 -5.71
N ILE A 29 -4.29 10.86 -5.00
CA ILE A 29 -5.15 9.68 -4.91
C ILE A 29 -6.26 9.84 -5.93
N ALA A 30 -6.31 8.97 -6.93
CA ALA A 30 -7.38 8.97 -7.92
C ALA A 30 -8.61 8.25 -7.37
N LYS A 31 -9.69 8.96 -7.19
CA LYS A 31 -11.00 8.42 -6.79
C LYS A 31 -11.72 7.89 -8.01
N ILE A 32 -11.97 6.59 -8.05
CA ILE A 32 -12.66 5.91 -9.15
C ILE A 32 -14.15 5.81 -8.81
N GLU A 33 -14.94 6.62 -9.48
CA GLU A 33 -16.38 6.77 -9.24
C GLU A 33 -17.22 6.84 -10.53
N MET A 34 -16.54 6.95 -11.70
CA MET A 34 -17.18 7.11 -12.99
C MET A 34 -16.85 5.95 -13.93
N PRO A 35 -17.80 5.49 -14.77
CA PRO A 35 -17.56 4.42 -15.75
C PRO A 35 -16.42 4.73 -16.73
N GLU A 36 -16.26 6.00 -17.14
CA GLU A 36 -15.19 6.43 -18.04
C GLU A 36 -13.81 6.22 -17.44
N ALA A 37 -13.67 6.36 -16.11
CA ALA A 37 -12.41 6.09 -15.42
C ALA A 37 -12.01 4.61 -15.54
N LEU A 38 -12.98 3.68 -15.56
CA LEU A 38 -12.71 2.26 -15.71
C LEU A 38 -12.15 1.93 -17.11
N THR A 39 -12.60 2.62 -18.14
CA THR A 39 -12.07 2.47 -19.49
C THR A 39 -10.60 2.91 -19.58
N ASN A 40 -10.22 3.94 -18.84
CA ASN A 40 -8.88 4.53 -18.83
C ASN A 40 -8.05 4.06 -17.63
N ILE A 41 -8.48 3.04 -16.90
CA ILE A 41 -7.98 2.69 -15.57
C ILE A 41 -6.48 2.39 -15.51
N ARG A 42 -5.93 1.75 -16.55
CA ARG A 42 -4.51 1.42 -16.61
C ARG A 42 -3.63 2.68 -16.54
N ASP A 43 -3.98 3.67 -17.32
CA ASP A 43 -3.21 4.91 -17.43
C ASP A 43 -3.43 5.79 -16.20
N ILE A 44 -4.64 5.80 -15.64
CA ILE A 44 -4.97 6.45 -14.37
C ILE A 44 -4.13 5.86 -13.22
N ILE A 45 -4.05 4.53 -13.09
CA ILE A 45 -3.21 3.88 -12.07
C ILE A 45 -1.74 4.26 -12.25
N ASN A 46 -1.22 4.26 -13.48
CA ASN A 46 0.17 4.61 -13.75
C ASN A 46 0.48 6.06 -13.35
N SER A 47 -0.43 6.99 -13.60
CA SER A 47 -0.25 8.42 -13.35
C SER A 47 -0.57 8.86 -11.92
N SER A 48 -1.25 8.03 -11.14
CA SER A 48 -1.62 8.31 -9.74
C SER A 48 -0.57 7.80 -8.76
N ASP A 49 -0.62 8.29 -7.51
CA ASP A 49 0.18 7.75 -6.41
C ASP A 49 -0.56 6.65 -5.63
N ALA A 50 -1.89 6.71 -5.59
CA ALA A 50 -2.77 5.69 -5.02
C ALA A 50 -4.15 5.75 -5.70
N ILE A 51 -4.97 4.71 -5.48
CA ILE A 51 -6.33 4.61 -6.00
C ILE A 51 -7.32 4.49 -4.84
N MET A 52 -8.47 5.15 -4.98
CA MET A 52 -9.62 4.95 -4.10
C MET A 52 -10.81 4.43 -4.90
N ILE A 53 -11.35 3.30 -4.50
CA ILE A 53 -12.54 2.70 -5.11
C ILE A 53 -13.76 3.21 -4.37
N ALA A 54 -14.50 4.14 -4.98
CA ALA A 54 -15.69 4.76 -4.41
C ALA A 54 -16.94 3.96 -4.81
N ARG A 55 -17.22 2.88 -4.08
CA ARG A 55 -18.26 1.91 -4.44
C ARG A 55 -19.65 2.49 -4.45
N GLY A 56 -19.96 3.40 -3.53
CA GLY A 56 -21.25 4.08 -3.47
C GLY A 56 -21.54 4.87 -4.76
N ASP A 57 -20.58 5.70 -5.18
CA ASP A 57 -20.70 6.52 -6.38
C ASP A 57 -20.72 5.64 -7.65
N LEU A 58 -19.85 4.62 -7.73
CA LEU A 58 -19.87 3.65 -8.83
C LEU A 58 -21.19 2.89 -8.93
N GLY A 59 -21.85 2.58 -7.79
CA GLY A 59 -23.12 1.87 -7.75
C GLY A 59 -24.32 2.72 -8.19
N VAL A 60 -24.19 4.05 -8.26
CA VAL A 60 -25.16 4.95 -8.87
C VAL A 60 -25.06 4.91 -10.39
N GLU A 61 -23.83 4.82 -10.91
CA GLU A 61 -23.54 4.90 -12.35
C GLU A 61 -23.57 3.53 -13.06
N LEU A 62 -23.38 2.44 -12.32
CA LEU A 62 -23.27 1.08 -12.85
C LEU A 62 -24.23 0.12 -12.15
N PRO A 63 -24.66 -0.98 -12.82
CA PRO A 63 -25.38 -2.05 -12.17
C PRO A 63 -24.63 -2.58 -10.95
N VAL A 64 -25.30 -2.62 -9.80
CA VAL A 64 -24.68 -2.91 -8.49
C VAL A 64 -24.02 -4.28 -8.44
N GLU A 65 -24.51 -5.25 -9.18
CA GLU A 65 -23.95 -6.60 -9.29
C GLU A 65 -22.56 -6.65 -9.95
N LYS A 66 -22.15 -5.57 -10.64
CA LYS A 66 -20.83 -5.47 -11.25
C LYS A 66 -19.77 -4.95 -10.28
N ILE A 67 -20.17 -4.23 -9.24
CA ILE A 67 -19.26 -3.54 -8.33
C ILE A 67 -18.25 -4.49 -7.66
N PRO A 68 -18.65 -5.68 -7.14
CA PRO A 68 -17.67 -6.59 -6.53
C PRO A 68 -16.58 -7.06 -7.48
N LEU A 69 -16.92 -7.33 -8.75
CA LEU A 69 -15.94 -7.75 -9.75
C LEU A 69 -15.01 -6.61 -10.14
N ILE A 70 -15.54 -5.39 -10.28
CA ILE A 70 -14.75 -4.18 -10.54
C ILE A 70 -13.78 -3.92 -9.40
N GLN A 71 -14.23 -3.99 -8.15
CA GLN A 71 -13.36 -3.85 -6.97
C GLN A 71 -12.19 -4.81 -7.03
N LYS A 72 -12.46 -6.09 -7.20
CA LYS A 72 -11.44 -7.15 -7.28
C LYS A 72 -10.43 -6.91 -8.39
N GLU A 73 -10.90 -6.51 -9.57
CA GLU A 73 -10.04 -6.19 -10.71
C GLU A 73 -9.16 -4.97 -10.45
N LEU A 74 -9.71 -3.90 -9.85
CA LEU A 74 -8.98 -2.70 -9.51
C LEU A 74 -7.89 -2.98 -8.47
N ILE A 75 -8.22 -3.70 -7.40
CA ILE A 75 -7.24 -4.11 -6.38
C ILE A 75 -6.10 -4.88 -7.03
N ARG A 76 -6.40 -5.91 -7.84
CA ARG A 76 -5.39 -6.69 -8.54
C ARG A 76 -4.49 -5.83 -9.43
N LYS A 77 -5.06 -4.91 -10.22
CA LYS A 77 -4.29 -3.99 -11.07
C LYS A 77 -3.38 -3.06 -10.26
N CYS A 78 -3.84 -2.57 -9.12
CA CYS A 78 -3.06 -1.73 -8.21
C CYS A 78 -1.87 -2.51 -7.61
N LEU A 79 -2.10 -3.73 -7.12
CA LEU A 79 -1.05 -4.60 -6.61
C LEU A 79 0.05 -4.85 -7.65
N HIS A 80 -0.32 -5.17 -8.90
CA HIS A 80 0.64 -5.34 -10.01
C HIS A 80 1.49 -4.09 -10.31
N ARG A 81 1.04 -2.91 -9.90
CA ARG A 81 1.73 -1.64 -10.10
C ARG A 81 2.37 -1.10 -8.82
N ALA A 82 2.30 -1.88 -7.73
CA ALA A 82 2.73 -1.46 -6.40
C ALA A 82 2.14 -0.09 -6.02
N LYS A 83 0.84 0.12 -6.31
CA LYS A 83 0.08 1.33 -5.97
C LYS A 83 -0.87 1.01 -4.82
N PRO A 84 -0.83 1.76 -3.72
CA PRO A 84 -1.80 1.59 -2.65
C PRO A 84 -3.24 1.74 -3.15
N VAL A 85 -4.13 0.89 -2.65
CA VAL A 85 -5.55 0.92 -3.01
C VAL A 85 -6.43 0.95 -1.76
N ILE A 86 -7.36 1.90 -1.75
CA ILE A 86 -8.33 2.12 -0.68
C ILE A 86 -9.68 1.64 -1.16
N VAL A 87 -10.36 0.79 -0.38
CA VAL A 87 -11.77 0.47 -0.60
C VAL A 87 -12.61 1.37 0.29
N ALA A 88 -13.50 2.15 -0.33
CA ALA A 88 -14.24 3.21 0.32
C ALA A 88 -15.75 3.04 0.15
N THR A 89 -16.49 3.62 1.10
CA THR A 89 -17.94 3.71 1.18
C THR A 89 -18.66 2.38 1.47
N GLN A 90 -19.76 2.45 2.19
CA GLN A 90 -20.63 1.31 2.51
C GLN A 90 -19.89 0.14 3.19
N MET A 91 -18.91 0.46 4.06
CA MET A 91 -18.14 -0.58 4.77
C MET A 91 -18.87 -1.07 6.03
N MET A 92 -19.34 -0.14 6.89
CA MET A 92 -19.98 -0.42 8.18
C MET A 92 -21.20 0.52 8.39
N GLU A 93 -21.93 0.81 7.35
CA GLU A 93 -22.95 1.86 7.31
C GLU A 93 -24.06 1.66 8.34
N SER A 94 -24.45 0.41 8.63
CA SER A 94 -25.44 0.11 9.66
C SER A 94 -25.01 0.52 11.07
N MET A 95 -23.71 0.70 11.31
CA MET A 95 -23.19 1.16 12.59
C MET A 95 -23.25 2.69 12.75
N MET A 96 -23.84 3.43 11.83
CA MET A 96 -24.17 4.83 12.05
C MET A 96 -25.14 5.00 13.22
N ASP A 97 -26.11 4.08 13.35
CA ASP A 97 -27.16 4.09 14.37
C ASP A 97 -27.24 2.80 15.21
N ARG A 98 -26.43 1.79 14.92
CA ARG A 98 -26.42 0.49 15.61
C ARG A 98 -25.06 0.18 16.21
N VAL A 99 -25.07 -0.54 17.32
CA VAL A 99 -23.88 -0.99 18.03
C VAL A 99 -23.20 -2.22 17.38
N LYS A 100 -23.85 -2.85 16.40
CA LYS A 100 -23.32 -4.04 15.69
C LYS A 100 -23.57 -3.91 14.20
N PRO A 101 -22.57 -4.30 13.37
CA PRO A 101 -22.75 -4.30 11.92
C PRO A 101 -23.65 -5.43 11.45
N ASN A 102 -24.16 -5.31 10.24
CA ASN A 102 -24.80 -6.41 9.54
C ASN A 102 -23.77 -7.48 9.13
N ARG A 103 -24.21 -8.72 8.95
CA ARG A 103 -23.32 -9.82 8.52
C ARG A 103 -22.73 -9.56 7.15
N SER A 104 -23.47 -8.93 6.23
CA SER A 104 -22.97 -8.55 4.91
C SER A 104 -21.81 -7.56 4.98
N GLU A 105 -21.85 -6.60 5.90
CA GLU A 105 -20.78 -5.62 6.10
C GLU A 105 -19.51 -6.27 6.66
N ILE A 106 -19.67 -7.20 7.61
CA ILE A 106 -18.53 -7.99 8.12
C ILE A 106 -17.85 -8.76 6.97
N THR A 107 -18.66 -9.41 6.13
CA THR A 107 -18.15 -10.16 4.97
C THR A 107 -17.51 -9.23 3.94
N ASP A 108 -18.05 -8.04 3.74
CA ASP A 108 -17.54 -7.08 2.79
C ASP A 108 -16.18 -6.50 3.21
N VAL A 109 -16.03 -6.11 4.47
CA VAL A 109 -14.72 -5.71 5.03
C VAL A 109 -13.71 -6.85 4.92
N ALA A 110 -14.09 -8.08 5.31
CA ALA A 110 -13.23 -9.25 5.21
C ALA A 110 -12.79 -9.50 3.76
N ASN A 111 -13.70 -9.43 2.79
CA ASN A 111 -13.38 -9.62 1.38
C ASN A 111 -12.43 -8.54 0.85
N ALA A 112 -12.62 -7.27 1.19
CA ALA A 112 -11.71 -6.21 0.79
C ALA A 112 -10.27 -6.48 1.27
N VAL A 113 -10.12 -6.95 2.51
CA VAL A 113 -8.82 -7.36 3.05
C VAL A 113 -8.26 -8.58 2.31
N ILE A 114 -9.05 -9.64 2.15
CA ILE A 114 -8.65 -10.88 1.45
C ILE A 114 -8.24 -10.59 0.00
N GLU A 115 -8.93 -9.70 -0.68
CA GLU A 115 -8.60 -9.27 -2.05
C GLU A 115 -7.28 -8.51 -2.13
N GLY A 116 -6.82 -7.92 -1.03
CA GLY A 116 -5.54 -7.25 -0.91
C GLY A 116 -5.61 -5.73 -0.95
N ALA A 117 -6.70 -5.12 -0.49
CA ALA A 117 -6.74 -3.68 -0.25
C ALA A 117 -5.64 -3.26 0.75
N ASP A 118 -5.05 -2.09 0.55
CA ASP A 118 -4.08 -1.50 1.49
C ASP A 118 -4.80 -0.86 2.67
N ALA A 119 -5.97 -0.30 2.43
CA ALA A 119 -6.80 0.31 3.45
C ALA A 119 -8.29 0.16 3.13
N VAL A 120 -9.11 0.17 4.16
CA VAL A 120 -10.57 0.36 4.09
C VAL A 120 -10.93 1.68 4.74
N MET A 121 -11.91 2.39 4.19
CA MET A 121 -12.26 3.74 4.62
C MET A 121 -13.66 3.79 5.23
N LEU A 122 -13.76 4.38 6.39
CA LEU A 122 -15.02 4.82 7.01
C LEU A 122 -15.30 6.27 6.63
N SER A 123 -16.55 6.64 6.49
CA SER A 123 -17.02 7.98 6.13
C SER A 123 -18.01 8.50 7.18
N GLY A 124 -19.29 8.42 6.89
CA GLY A 124 -20.37 8.83 7.79
C GLY A 124 -20.33 8.11 9.14
N GLU A 125 -19.92 6.84 9.14
CA GLU A 125 -19.84 5.97 10.32
C GLU A 125 -18.99 6.58 11.45
N THR A 126 -17.95 7.33 11.09
CA THR A 126 -17.09 8.02 12.05
C THR A 126 -17.28 9.53 12.10
N ALA A 127 -17.83 10.15 11.05
CA ALA A 127 -18.02 11.59 10.99
C ALA A 127 -19.32 12.06 11.65
N THR A 128 -20.40 11.32 11.49
CA THR A 128 -21.75 11.65 11.99
C THR A 128 -22.43 10.51 12.72
N GLY A 129 -21.90 9.31 12.68
CA GLY A 129 -22.42 8.12 13.36
C GLY A 129 -22.40 8.26 14.89
N GLN A 130 -23.28 7.52 15.55
CA GLN A 130 -23.44 7.57 17.00
C GLN A 130 -22.29 6.84 17.77
N PHE A 131 -21.59 5.91 17.09
CA PHE A 131 -20.63 5.01 17.73
C PHE A 131 -19.25 5.00 17.05
N PRO A 132 -18.60 6.17 16.81
CA PRO A 132 -17.41 6.26 15.95
C PRO A 132 -16.22 5.40 16.44
N VAL A 133 -16.00 5.33 17.75
CA VAL A 133 -14.92 4.50 18.33
C VAL A 133 -15.22 3.02 18.14
N LEU A 134 -16.46 2.61 18.42
CA LEU A 134 -16.89 1.21 18.32
C LEU A 134 -16.82 0.69 16.88
N VAL A 135 -17.11 1.53 15.91
CA VAL A 135 -16.98 1.19 14.46
C VAL A 135 -15.53 0.87 14.11
N ILE A 136 -14.59 1.71 14.52
CA ILE A 136 -13.15 1.48 14.29
C ILE A 136 -12.68 0.21 14.99
N GLU A 137 -13.07 -0.01 16.24
CA GLU A 137 -12.71 -1.22 16.98
C GLU A 137 -13.26 -2.48 16.32
N THR A 138 -14.51 -2.43 15.84
CA THR A 138 -15.15 -3.55 15.16
C THR A 138 -14.46 -3.84 13.83
N MET A 139 -14.19 -2.83 13.03
CA MET A 139 -13.44 -2.97 11.77
C MET A 139 -12.06 -3.56 12.02
N ARG A 140 -11.33 -3.07 13.04
CA ARG A 140 -10.03 -3.64 13.43
C ARG A 140 -10.12 -5.12 13.77
N LYS A 141 -11.14 -5.54 14.54
CA LYS A 141 -11.35 -6.95 14.89
C LYS A 141 -11.53 -7.82 13.65
N ILE A 142 -12.33 -7.36 12.69
CA ILE A 142 -12.57 -8.10 11.43
C ILE A 142 -11.25 -8.22 10.64
N ILE A 143 -10.51 -7.13 10.50
CA ILE A 143 -9.22 -7.12 9.79
C ILE A 143 -8.23 -8.08 10.46
N THR A 144 -8.06 -7.97 11.78
CA THR A 144 -7.15 -8.84 12.55
C THR A 144 -7.51 -10.32 12.39
N GLU A 145 -8.79 -10.68 12.51
CA GLU A 145 -9.26 -12.07 12.34
C GLU A 145 -8.94 -12.62 10.94
N VAL A 146 -9.12 -11.79 9.91
CA VAL A 146 -8.79 -12.18 8.53
C VAL A 146 -7.28 -12.35 8.36
N GLU A 147 -6.47 -11.42 8.87
CA GLU A 147 -5.02 -11.47 8.73
C GLU A 147 -4.41 -12.65 9.49
N GLU A 148 -4.95 -13.00 10.66
CA GLU A 148 -4.43 -14.13 11.45
C GLU A 148 -4.86 -15.50 10.90
N HIS A 149 -6.06 -15.63 10.32
CA HIS A 149 -6.65 -16.94 10.03
C HIS A 149 -7.07 -17.15 8.57
N GLY A 150 -7.31 -16.11 7.80
CA GLY A 150 -7.90 -16.20 6.47
C GLY A 150 -7.07 -15.58 5.34
N TYR A 151 -6.00 -14.89 5.66
CA TYR A 151 -5.25 -14.15 4.67
C TYR A 151 -4.21 -15.00 3.95
N LYS A 152 -4.25 -14.98 2.62
CA LYS A 152 -3.17 -15.58 1.82
C LYS A 152 -2.02 -14.59 1.72
N TYR A 153 -1.04 -14.76 2.61
CA TYR A 153 0.23 -14.05 2.50
C TYR A 153 1.01 -14.52 1.27
N ASN A 154 1.98 -13.71 0.89
CA ASN A 154 2.89 -13.98 -0.22
C ASN A 154 2.16 -14.24 -1.55
N ARG A 155 1.64 -13.17 -2.14
CA ARG A 155 0.99 -13.18 -3.46
C ARG A 155 1.98 -13.25 -4.63
N SER A 156 3.16 -13.76 -4.37
CA SER A 156 4.26 -13.79 -5.31
C SER A 156 3.97 -14.59 -6.58
N GLU A 157 3.15 -15.64 -6.50
CA GLU A 157 2.77 -16.42 -7.68
C GLU A 157 2.03 -15.56 -8.72
N ASP A 158 1.19 -14.64 -8.26
CA ASP A 158 0.38 -13.76 -9.10
C ASP A 158 1.14 -12.50 -9.54
N LEU A 159 2.22 -12.13 -8.82
CA LEU A 159 2.92 -10.85 -8.94
C LEU A 159 4.39 -10.99 -9.34
N LYS A 160 4.76 -12.05 -10.05
CA LYS A 160 6.16 -12.27 -10.49
C LYS A 160 6.71 -11.06 -11.25
N PRO A 161 7.96 -10.64 -10.94
CA PRO A 161 8.64 -9.58 -11.69
C PRO A 161 8.68 -9.88 -13.18
N GLN A 162 8.36 -8.90 -14.00
CA GLN A 162 8.29 -9.08 -15.45
C GLN A 162 9.69 -9.00 -16.06
N PRO A 163 10.20 -10.06 -16.74
CA PRO A 163 11.43 -9.98 -17.50
C PRO A 163 11.38 -8.81 -18.49
N HIS A 164 12.51 -8.17 -18.72
CA HIS A 164 12.66 -6.99 -19.61
C HIS A 164 12.00 -5.69 -19.12
N SER A 165 11.35 -5.66 -17.94
CA SER A 165 10.95 -4.41 -17.33
C SER A 165 12.20 -3.59 -16.95
N PRO A 166 12.20 -2.25 -17.15
CA PRO A 166 13.29 -1.39 -16.66
C PRO A 166 13.52 -1.52 -15.15
N SER A 167 12.54 -2.08 -14.44
CA SER A 167 12.55 -2.29 -13.00
C SER A 167 12.89 -3.70 -12.58
N PHE A 168 13.08 -4.60 -13.51
CA PHE A 168 13.18 -6.03 -13.23
C PHE A 168 14.10 -6.39 -12.05
N ILE A 169 15.34 -5.85 -12.04
CA ILE A 169 16.31 -6.19 -10.98
C ILE A 169 15.79 -5.76 -9.60
N SER A 170 15.27 -4.54 -9.47
CA SER A 170 14.76 -4.04 -8.20
C SER A 170 13.49 -4.78 -7.76
N ASP A 171 12.62 -5.10 -8.71
CA ASP A 171 11.39 -5.85 -8.45
C ASP A 171 11.72 -7.29 -8.04
N ALA A 172 12.70 -7.92 -8.72
CA ALA A 172 13.18 -9.26 -8.40
C ALA A 172 13.87 -9.33 -7.03
N LEU A 173 14.62 -8.29 -6.64
CA LEU A 173 15.20 -8.21 -5.30
C LEU A 173 14.12 -8.10 -4.21
N CYS A 174 13.13 -7.25 -4.42
CA CYS A 174 12.00 -7.13 -3.49
C CYS A 174 11.22 -8.45 -3.40
N TYR A 175 10.94 -9.07 -4.53
CA TYR A 175 10.30 -10.38 -4.61
C TYR A 175 11.08 -11.45 -3.84
N SER A 176 12.39 -11.59 -4.13
CA SER A 176 13.24 -12.56 -3.45
C SER A 176 13.40 -12.28 -1.95
N GLY A 177 13.41 -10.99 -1.56
CA GLY A 177 13.41 -10.59 -0.15
C GLY A 177 12.14 -11.05 0.59
N CYS A 178 10.97 -10.90 -0.03
CA CYS A 178 9.71 -11.39 0.52
C CYS A 178 9.70 -12.92 0.61
N GLN A 179 10.13 -13.64 -0.44
CA GLN A 179 10.23 -15.11 -0.43
C GLN A 179 11.17 -15.58 0.68
N LEU A 180 12.37 -15.01 0.75
CA LEU A 180 13.34 -15.37 1.78
C LEU A 180 12.80 -15.11 3.19
N SER A 181 12.06 -14.02 3.39
CA SER A 181 11.48 -13.72 4.70
C SER A 181 10.43 -14.74 5.12
N ASP A 182 9.64 -15.22 4.18
CA ASP A 182 8.61 -16.24 4.43
C ASP A 182 9.25 -17.62 4.67
N ASP A 183 10.21 -18.04 3.80
CA ASP A 183 10.89 -19.34 3.90
C ASP A 183 11.70 -19.47 5.20
N SER A 184 12.29 -18.37 5.66
CA SER A 184 13.05 -18.32 6.91
C SER A 184 12.24 -18.05 8.16
N ASN A 185 10.91 -17.83 8.03
CA ASN A 185 10.05 -17.34 9.11
C ASN A 185 10.63 -16.09 9.81
N ALA A 186 11.13 -15.14 9.02
CA ALA A 186 11.75 -13.93 9.55
C ALA A 186 10.76 -13.11 10.39
N GLN A 187 11.24 -12.55 11.49
CA GLN A 187 10.44 -11.69 12.36
C GLN A 187 10.29 -10.28 11.81
N ALA A 188 11.14 -9.90 10.86
CA ALA A 188 11.08 -8.61 10.21
C ALA A 188 11.68 -8.65 8.80
N LEU A 189 11.05 -7.94 7.88
CA LEU A 189 11.61 -7.58 6.58
C LEU A 189 11.89 -6.07 6.59
N VAL A 190 13.16 -5.72 6.46
CA VAL A 190 13.64 -4.34 6.59
C VAL A 190 14.04 -3.81 5.23
N GLY A 191 13.63 -2.59 4.92
CA GLY A 191 14.01 -1.90 3.71
C GLY A 191 14.44 -0.45 3.97
N MET A 192 15.32 0.08 3.13
CA MET A 192 15.66 1.50 3.10
C MET A 192 15.29 2.09 1.75
N THR A 193 14.61 3.24 1.76
CA THR A 193 14.16 3.87 0.52
C THR A 193 14.18 5.39 0.61
N GLN A 194 14.39 6.05 -0.51
CA GLN A 194 14.30 7.50 -0.65
C GLN A 194 12.98 7.94 -1.30
N SER A 195 12.55 7.23 -2.34
CA SER A 195 11.36 7.55 -3.12
C SER A 195 10.10 6.84 -2.62
N GLY A 196 10.24 5.80 -1.79
CA GLY A 196 9.17 4.91 -1.38
C GLY A 196 9.03 3.66 -2.27
N TYR A 197 9.73 3.60 -3.40
CA TYR A 197 9.56 2.52 -4.37
C TYR A 197 9.69 1.13 -3.75
N THR A 198 10.79 0.87 -3.03
CA THR A 198 11.03 -0.41 -2.36
C THR A 198 9.92 -0.74 -1.37
N ALA A 199 9.45 0.24 -0.61
CA ALA A 199 8.37 0.04 0.36
C ALA A 199 7.05 -0.38 -0.31
N PHE A 200 6.64 0.33 -1.36
CA PHE A 200 5.43 0.00 -2.11
C PHE A 200 5.54 -1.37 -2.79
N MET A 201 6.71 -1.69 -3.33
CA MET A 201 6.95 -2.97 -3.99
C MET A 201 6.93 -4.13 -2.99
N LEU A 202 7.63 -4.03 -1.86
CA LEU A 202 7.59 -5.04 -0.79
C LEU A 202 6.17 -5.23 -0.26
N SER A 203 5.46 -4.12 0.00
CA SER A 203 4.07 -4.16 0.47
C SER A 203 3.14 -4.85 -0.53
N SER A 204 3.32 -4.64 -1.85
CA SER A 204 2.46 -5.24 -2.87
C SER A 204 2.54 -6.78 -2.91
N PHE A 205 3.66 -7.36 -2.51
CA PHE A 205 3.83 -8.81 -2.42
C PHE A 205 3.15 -9.43 -1.19
N ARG A 206 2.70 -8.61 -0.24
CA ARG A 206 2.02 -9.07 0.99
C ARG A 206 2.82 -10.14 1.75
N PRO A 207 4.09 -9.88 2.13
CA PRO A 207 4.86 -10.84 2.92
C PRO A 207 4.21 -11.09 4.28
N LYS A 208 4.43 -12.27 4.85
CA LYS A 208 3.96 -12.59 6.20
C LYS A 208 4.68 -11.77 7.27
N SER A 209 5.98 -11.51 7.05
CA SER A 209 6.79 -10.73 7.97
C SER A 209 6.40 -9.25 7.94
N PRO A 210 6.33 -8.57 9.10
CA PRO A 210 6.12 -7.12 9.16
C PRO A 210 7.19 -6.35 8.39
N LEU A 211 6.79 -5.30 7.68
CA LEU A 211 7.66 -4.44 6.89
C LEU A 211 8.12 -3.23 7.69
N PHE A 212 9.42 -3.11 7.93
CA PHE A 212 10.01 -1.95 8.59
C PHE A 212 10.83 -1.14 7.59
N ILE A 213 10.35 0.04 7.25
CA ILE A 213 10.95 0.88 6.22
C ILE A 213 11.63 2.09 6.83
N PHE A 214 12.90 2.28 6.50
CA PHE A 214 13.69 3.42 6.95
C PHE A 214 13.89 4.42 5.81
N THR A 215 13.69 5.69 6.09
CA THR A 215 13.82 6.76 5.09
C THR A 215 14.28 8.08 5.72
N LYS A 216 15.05 8.87 4.97
CA LYS A 216 15.43 10.23 5.34
C LYS A 216 14.36 11.29 4.97
N GLU A 217 13.31 10.88 4.29
CA GLU A 217 12.22 11.77 3.87
C GLU A 217 11.07 11.72 4.88
N LYS A 218 10.93 12.74 5.73
CA LYS A 218 9.86 12.82 6.75
C LYS A 218 8.46 12.74 6.15
N SER A 219 8.24 13.35 4.99
CA SER A 219 6.95 13.28 4.30
C SER A 219 6.59 11.87 3.85
N LEU A 220 7.59 11.07 3.49
CA LEU A 220 7.39 9.69 3.06
C LEU A 220 6.97 8.78 4.22
N VAL A 221 7.46 9.04 5.46
CA VAL A 221 7.02 8.29 6.64
C VAL A 221 5.49 8.34 6.78
N ASN A 222 4.90 9.53 6.62
CA ASN A 222 3.45 9.69 6.70
C ASN A 222 2.72 9.06 5.50
N GLN A 223 3.29 9.15 4.29
CA GLN A 223 2.70 8.57 3.09
C GLN A 223 2.64 7.04 3.15
N LEU A 224 3.67 6.41 3.71
CA LEU A 224 3.77 4.97 3.86
C LEU A 224 2.78 4.38 4.87
N SER A 225 2.16 5.22 5.72
CA SER A 225 1.09 4.78 6.62
C SER A 225 -0.16 4.26 5.88
N LEU A 226 -0.29 4.57 4.59
CA LEU A 226 -1.37 4.06 3.75
C LEU A 226 -1.06 2.67 3.17
N SER A 227 0.20 2.25 3.18
CA SER A 227 0.61 0.97 2.57
C SER A 227 0.44 -0.18 3.55
N TRP A 228 -0.11 -1.27 3.07
CA TRP A 228 -0.33 -2.46 3.88
C TRP A 228 0.96 -2.99 4.52
N GLY A 229 0.88 -3.33 5.79
CA GLY A 229 1.96 -3.98 6.54
C GLY A 229 3.20 -3.12 6.82
N VAL A 230 3.24 -1.86 6.34
CA VAL A 230 4.42 -0.99 6.44
C VAL A 230 4.41 -0.21 7.75
N LYS A 231 5.52 -0.29 8.48
CA LYS A 231 5.85 0.63 9.56
C LYS A 231 7.11 1.42 9.21
N ALA A 232 6.94 2.72 8.98
CA ALA A 232 8.03 3.57 8.51
C ALA A 232 8.72 4.33 9.66
N PHE A 233 10.04 4.49 9.54
CA PHE A 233 10.89 5.20 10.49
C PHE A 233 11.69 6.28 9.76
N TYR A 234 11.76 7.45 10.39
CA TYR A 234 12.69 8.47 9.96
C TYR A 234 14.11 8.10 10.37
N TYR A 235 15.03 8.04 9.40
CA TYR A 235 16.43 7.69 9.62
C TYR A 235 17.33 8.52 8.70
N ASN A 236 18.17 9.35 9.27
CA ASN A 236 18.98 10.35 8.55
C ASN A 236 20.49 10.24 8.89
N LYS A 237 21.00 9.05 9.08
CA LYS A 237 22.44 8.88 9.26
C LYS A 237 23.11 8.46 7.95
N GLU A 238 24.29 9.01 7.71
CA GLU A 238 25.15 8.69 6.57
C GLU A 238 26.37 7.94 7.09
N GLU A 239 26.24 6.62 7.17
CA GLU A 239 27.25 5.71 7.71
C GLU A 239 27.47 4.55 6.74
N SER A 240 28.41 3.66 7.09
CA SER A 240 28.61 2.41 6.34
C SER A 240 27.35 1.54 6.40
N LEU A 241 27.14 0.70 5.39
CA LEU A 241 25.98 -0.20 5.33
C LEU A 241 25.85 -1.05 6.61
N ASP A 242 26.97 -1.57 7.12
CA ASP A 242 26.99 -2.38 8.33
C ASP A 242 26.55 -1.59 9.58
N SER A 243 26.95 -0.33 9.68
CA SER A 243 26.51 0.55 10.78
C SER A 243 25.03 0.87 10.67
N ILE A 244 24.53 1.12 9.46
CA ILE A 244 23.10 1.38 9.20
C ILE A 244 22.26 0.17 9.60
N ILE A 245 22.64 -1.03 9.18
CA ILE A 245 21.91 -2.27 9.51
C ILE A 245 21.91 -2.49 11.04
N LYS A 246 23.05 -2.32 11.70
CA LYS A 246 23.14 -2.44 13.17
C LYS A 246 22.23 -1.44 13.88
N ASP A 247 22.20 -0.20 13.42
CA ASP A 247 21.35 0.84 14.00
C ASP A 247 19.86 0.53 13.77
N GLN A 248 19.48 0.07 12.58
CA GLN A 248 18.10 -0.33 12.27
C GLN A 248 17.65 -1.46 13.21
N ILE A 249 18.45 -2.51 13.36
CA ILE A 249 18.17 -3.62 14.28
C ILE A 249 18.03 -3.10 15.72
N LYS A 250 18.93 -2.20 16.16
CA LYS A 250 18.87 -1.59 17.49
C LYS A 250 17.55 -0.81 17.72
N ILE A 251 17.09 -0.08 16.69
CA ILE A 251 15.81 0.64 16.74
C ILE A 251 14.66 -0.35 16.86
N LEU A 252 14.66 -1.43 16.07
CA LEU A 252 13.62 -2.45 16.12
C LEU A 252 13.60 -3.18 17.47
N LYS A 253 14.75 -3.55 18.04
CA LYS A 253 14.87 -4.15 19.37
C LYS A 253 14.34 -3.21 20.46
N LYS A 254 14.74 -1.93 20.42
CA LYS A 254 14.28 -0.91 21.38
C LYS A 254 12.75 -0.75 21.39
N ASN A 255 12.11 -0.93 20.24
CA ASN A 255 10.65 -0.82 20.10
C ASN A 255 9.93 -2.15 20.30
N GLY A 256 10.63 -3.24 20.63
CA GLY A 256 10.06 -4.56 20.91
C GLY A 256 9.55 -5.31 19.67
N PHE A 257 9.99 -4.92 18.47
CA PHE A 257 9.58 -5.59 17.21
C PHE A 257 10.41 -6.83 16.90
N VAL A 258 11.66 -6.86 17.35
CA VAL A 258 12.55 -8.01 17.22
C VAL A 258 13.31 -8.22 18.54
N LYS A 259 13.73 -9.47 18.79
CA LYS A 259 14.48 -9.89 19.95
C LYS A 259 15.89 -10.36 19.54
N GLU A 260 16.69 -10.81 20.50
CA GLU A 260 17.92 -11.53 20.23
C GLU A 260 17.59 -12.84 19.52
N ASP A 261 18.44 -13.28 18.61
CA ASP A 261 18.32 -14.50 17.79
C ASP A 261 17.15 -14.51 16.76
N ASP A 262 16.36 -13.43 16.67
CA ASP A 262 15.34 -13.31 15.62
C ASP A 262 16.01 -13.14 14.23
N ILE A 263 15.43 -13.81 13.23
CA ILE A 263 15.87 -13.65 11.83
C ILE A 263 15.26 -12.36 11.28
N VAL A 264 16.12 -11.53 10.69
CA VAL A 264 15.75 -10.28 10.04
C VAL A 264 16.30 -10.29 8.61
N VAL A 265 15.41 -10.13 7.63
CA VAL A 265 15.80 -10.00 6.23
C VAL A 265 15.95 -8.52 5.90
N ASN A 266 17.12 -8.11 5.40
CA ASN A 266 17.37 -6.74 4.96
C ASN A 266 17.42 -6.67 3.43
N THR A 267 16.65 -5.74 2.86
CA THR A 267 16.71 -5.38 1.43
C THR A 267 17.29 -3.99 1.28
N GLY A 268 18.25 -3.83 0.39
CA GLY A 268 18.89 -2.55 0.16
C GLY A 268 19.68 -2.51 -1.15
N SER A 269 19.97 -1.32 -1.63
CA SER A 269 20.85 -1.08 -2.76
C SER A 269 22.19 -0.49 -2.28
N THR A 270 23.26 -0.84 -2.95
CA THR A 270 24.57 -0.19 -2.76
C THR A 270 24.94 0.60 -4.01
N PRO A 271 25.40 1.85 -3.88
CA PRO A 271 25.52 2.63 -2.63
C PRO A 271 24.16 3.02 -2.05
N VAL A 272 24.08 3.09 -0.73
CA VAL A 272 22.85 3.25 0.09
C VAL A 272 22.00 4.49 -0.27
N HIS A 273 22.56 5.41 -1.04
CA HIS A 273 21.92 6.70 -1.37
C HIS A 273 21.39 6.78 -2.80
N LEU A 274 21.52 5.72 -3.60
CA LEU A 274 21.08 5.72 -4.99
C LEU A 274 19.80 4.90 -5.11
N ASP A 275 18.68 5.62 -5.14
CA ASP A 275 17.43 5.04 -5.61
C ASP A 275 17.54 4.79 -7.12
N ARG A 276 16.85 3.84 -7.60
CA ARG A 276 16.78 3.16 -8.88
C ARG A 276 17.16 3.90 -10.18
N LYS A 277 17.16 5.23 -10.22
CA LYS A 277 17.52 6.00 -11.42
C LYS A 277 19.00 5.91 -11.81
N SER A 278 19.84 5.36 -10.94
CA SER A 278 21.31 5.32 -11.12
C SER A 278 21.91 3.94 -11.35
N THR A 279 21.13 2.88 -11.43
CA THR A 279 21.61 1.58 -11.89
C THR A 279 21.61 1.51 -13.42
N ARG A 280 22.27 2.48 -14.08
CA ARG A 280 22.84 2.22 -15.40
C ARG A 280 24.14 1.47 -15.14
N LEU A 281 24.16 0.19 -15.43
CA LEU A 281 25.39 -0.51 -15.75
C LEU A 281 26.07 0.30 -16.87
N ASN A 282 27.14 1.00 -16.53
CA ASN A 282 28.07 1.49 -17.53
C ASN A 282 28.74 0.26 -18.14
N SER A 283 28.16 -0.28 -19.18
CA SER A 283 28.88 -1.09 -20.15
C SER A 283 29.56 -0.13 -21.14
N SER A 284 30.66 0.45 -20.70
CA SER A 284 31.67 0.96 -21.61
C SER A 284 32.68 -0.15 -21.81
N HIS A 285 32.50 -0.89 -22.88
CA HIS A 285 33.55 -1.43 -23.75
C HIS A 285 32.96 -1.68 -25.12
#